data_2deb5e0e072b7a821e36b2b47a5b70ab
#
_entry.id   2deb5e0e072b7a821e36b2b47a5b70ab
#
_cell.length_a   1.000
_cell.length_b   1.000
_cell.length_c   1.000
_cell.angle_alpha   90.00
_cell.angle_beta   90.00
_cell.angle_gamma   90.00
#
_symmetry.space_group_name_H-M   'P 1'
#
loop_
_entity.id
_entity.type
_entity.pdbx_description
1 polymer ?
#
loop_
_entity_poly.entity_id
_entity_poly.type
_entity_poly.pdbx_seq_one_letter_code
_entity_poly.pdbx_strand_id
1 'polypeptide(L)'
;SFDTLKLGGSAFAQALNKLGNEVPTVKDPEYFRDAFNAVQDAIEKRLILAGHDISAGGMITALLEMCFANVEGGLDVNLDKISESDIVKILFAENPGILVQVKDKKAFEKLMEEAGVGFAIIAKPTDERHVLVSKDGIQYHFGIDYMRDVWYESSYKLDVKQSGSVCAGNRFENYKMQPVQYKFHKDFTGKLSSYGLSAERRAPNGIKAAVIREKGTQCERETAYALYLAGFDVKDVHMTDLASGRETLEDVN
;
A
#
# COMPACT_ATOMS: atom_id res chain seq x y z
N SER A 1 6.52 10.78 10.10
CA SER A 1 7.18 12.09 10.07
C SER A 1 6.42 13.06 10.98
N PHE A 2 7.12 13.82 11.81
CA PHE A 2 6.53 14.87 12.67
C PHE A 2 6.30 16.18 11.90
N ASP A 3 6.15 16.10 10.60
CA ASP A 3 5.84 17.28 9.79
C ASP A 3 4.38 17.70 9.96
N THR A 4 4.12 18.97 9.76
CA THR A 4 2.75 19.49 9.77
C THR A 4 1.93 18.81 8.70
N LEU A 5 0.70 18.42 9.05
CA LEU A 5 -0.23 17.81 8.12
C LEU A 5 -0.63 18.83 7.03
N LYS A 6 -0.52 18.44 5.77
CA LYS A 6 -0.73 19.31 4.62
C LYS A 6 -1.69 18.66 3.64
N LEU A 7 -2.61 19.44 3.10
CA LEU A 7 -3.68 18.99 2.20
C LEU A 7 -3.42 19.29 0.72
N GLY A 8 -2.37 20.06 0.40
CA GLY A 8 -2.06 20.42 -0.98
C GLY A 8 -1.79 19.18 -1.83
N GLY A 9 -2.42 19.12 -3.01
CA GLY A 9 -2.29 18.00 -3.93
C GLY A 9 -3.03 16.73 -3.54
N SER A 10 -3.60 16.63 -2.32
CA SER A 10 -4.31 15.45 -1.84
C SER A 10 -5.56 15.14 -2.67
N ALA A 11 -6.02 13.90 -2.65
CA ALA A 11 -7.29 13.49 -3.26
C ALA A 11 -8.46 14.34 -2.75
N PHE A 12 -8.45 14.69 -1.45
CA PHE A 12 -9.43 15.59 -0.86
C PHE A 12 -9.42 16.99 -1.51
N ALA A 13 -8.24 17.60 -1.68
CA ALA A 13 -8.09 18.90 -2.31
C ALA A 13 -8.50 18.86 -3.80
N GLN A 14 -8.17 17.77 -4.49
CA GLN A 14 -8.57 17.56 -5.88
C GLN A 14 -10.09 17.40 -6.01
N ALA A 15 -10.74 16.62 -5.13
CA ALA A 15 -12.20 16.46 -5.13
C ALA A 15 -12.94 17.78 -4.92
N LEU A 16 -12.35 18.72 -4.17
CA LEU A 16 -12.90 20.06 -3.94
C LEU A 16 -12.49 21.07 -5.02
N ASN A 17 -11.69 20.66 -6.01
CA ASN A 17 -11.10 21.55 -7.03
C ASN A 17 -10.27 22.71 -6.41
N LYS A 18 -9.56 22.44 -5.31
CA LYS A 18 -8.74 23.38 -4.55
C LYS A 18 -7.38 22.77 -4.23
N LEU A 19 -6.51 22.68 -5.23
CA LEU A 19 -5.25 21.93 -5.13
C LEU A 19 -4.33 22.40 -4.00
N GLY A 20 -4.29 23.70 -3.71
CA GLY A 20 -3.38 24.26 -2.71
C GLY A 20 -1.91 24.21 -3.14
N ASN A 21 -1.03 24.86 -2.38
CA ASN A 21 0.41 24.93 -2.67
C ASN A 21 1.27 24.20 -1.65
N GLU A 22 0.72 23.81 -0.50
CA GLU A 22 1.46 23.14 0.55
C GLU A 22 1.21 21.64 0.47
N VAL A 23 2.22 20.92 -0.02
CA VAL A 23 2.19 19.46 -0.18
C VAL A 23 2.95 18.75 0.95
N PRO A 24 2.58 17.52 1.30
CA PRO A 24 3.39 16.68 2.17
C PRO A 24 4.80 16.48 1.63
N THR A 25 5.78 16.52 2.51
CA THR A 25 7.19 16.39 2.12
C THR A 25 7.95 15.64 3.22
N VAL A 26 8.83 14.73 2.83
CA VAL A 26 9.79 14.12 3.75
C VAL A 26 10.90 15.12 4.02
N LYS A 27 10.91 15.73 5.20
CA LYS A 27 11.92 16.70 5.60
C LYS A 27 13.16 16.07 6.19
N ASP A 28 12.99 14.95 6.86
CA ASP A 28 14.05 14.18 7.49
C ASP A 28 14.12 12.78 6.86
N PRO A 29 14.98 12.59 5.86
CA PRO A 29 15.11 11.30 5.18
C PRO A 29 15.79 10.24 6.08
N GLU A 30 16.59 10.62 7.07
CA GLU A 30 17.20 9.66 7.99
C GLU A 30 16.14 9.12 8.94
N TYR A 31 15.35 9.98 9.53
CA TYR A 31 14.21 9.54 10.34
C TYR A 31 13.22 8.67 9.54
N PHE A 32 12.95 9.03 8.28
CA PHE A 32 12.09 8.23 7.41
C PHE A 32 12.64 6.81 7.19
N ARG A 33 13.95 6.70 6.92
CA ARG A 33 14.65 5.41 6.81
C ARG A 33 14.56 4.60 8.11
N ASP A 34 14.79 5.26 9.25
CA ASP A 34 14.79 4.60 10.55
C ASP A 34 13.38 4.11 10.92
N ALA A 35 12.36 4.90 10.60
CA ALA A 35 10.95 4.48 10.74
C ALA A 35 10.61 3.29 9.85
N PHE A 36 11.07 3.29 8.58
CA PHE A 36 10.91 2.14 7.68
C PHE A 36 11.57 0.88 8.25
N ASN A 37 12.83 0.98 8.70
CA ASN A 37 13.56 -0.14 9.28
C ASN A 37 12.87 -0.69 10.54
N ALA A 38 12.39 0.18 11.43
CA ALA A 38 11.65 -0.23 12.63
C ALA A 38 10.37 -1.01 12.29
N VAL A 39 9.67 -0.61 11.22
CA VAL A 39 8.51 -1.36 10.74
C VAL A 39 8.91 -2.73 10.19
N GLN A 40 10.00 -2.81 9.41
CA GLN A 40 10.52 -4.09 8.92
C GLN A 40 10.89 -5.03 10.09
N ASP A 41 11.58 -4.51 11.09
CA ASP A 41 11.91 -5.25 12.31
C ASP A 41 10.66 -5.77 13.04
N ALA A 42 9.60 -4.95 13.10
CA ALA A 42 8.33 -5.35 13.71
C ALA A 42 7.63 -6.47 12.92
N ILE A 43 7.74 -6.45 11.58
CA ILE A 43 7.23 -7.52 10.70
C ILE A 43 8.02 -8.81 10.92
N GLU A 44 9.35 -8.74 10.91
CA GLU A 44 10.22 -9.91 11.12
C GLU A 44 9.98 -10.56 12.50
N LYS A 45 9.78 -9.73 13.52
CA LYS A 45 9.43 -10.17 14.89
C LYS A 45 7.98 -10.63 15.02
N ARG A 46 7.19 -10.58 13.95
CA ARG A 46 5.77 -10.98 13.91
C ARG A 46 4.90 -10.24 14.94
N LEU A 47 5.21 -8.98 15.17
CA LEU A 47 4.43 -8.09 16.04
C LEU A 47 3.27 -7.44 15.28
N ILE A 48 3.39 -7.30 13.96
CA ILE A 48 2.35 -6.74 13.09
C ILE A 48 1.46 -7.86 12.54
N LEU A 49 0.16 -7.69 12.67
CA LEU A 49 -0.88 -8.59 12.16
C LEU A 49 -1.42 -8.14 10.79
N ALA A 50 -1.55 -6.84 10.62
CA ALA A 50 -1.98 -6.20 9.39
C ALA A 50 -1.39 -4.78 9.34
N GLY A 51 -1.26 -4.23 8.15
CA GLY A 51 -0.77 -2.87 7.96
C GLY A 51 -1.22 -2.27 6.64
N HIS A 52 -1.29 -0.94 6.61
CA HIS A 52 -1.62 -0.16 5.43
C HIS A 52 -0.86 1.16 5.46
N ASP A 53 -0.29 1.55 4.35
CA ASP A 53 0.32 2.88 4.21
C ASP A 53 -0.75 3.98 4.10
N ILE A 54 -0.42 5.17 4.58
CA ILE A 54 -1.24 6.34 4.36
C ILE A 54 -0.83 6.93 3.00
N SER A 55 -1.74 6.85 2.04
CA SER A 55 -1.55 7.29 0.66
C SER A 55 -2.74 8.13 0.19
N ALA A 56 -3.16 8.00 -1.07
CA ALA A 56 -4.28 8.76 -1.63
C ALA A 56 -5.56 8.64 -0.78
N GLY A 57 -6.15 9.76 -0.42
CA GLY A 57 -7.32 9.84 0.45
C GLY A 57 -7.01 9.92 1.95
N GLY A 58 -5.73 9.83 2.35
CA GLY A 58 -5.28 10.03 3.72
C GLY A 58 -5.60 8.89 4.67
N MET A 59 -5.47 9.17 5.96
CA MET A 59 -5.63 8.18 7.04
C MET A 59 -7.02 7.54 7.07
N ILE A 60 -8.08 8.29 6.80
CA ILE A 60 -9.44 7.75 6.82
C ILE A 60 -9.65 6.67 5.76
N THR A 61 -9.10 6.88 4.57
CA THR A 61 -9.17 5.89 3.49
C THR A 61 -8.41 4.62 3.88
N ALA A 62 -7.19 4.74 4.40
CA ALA A 62 -6.42 3.59 4.84
C ALA A 62 -7.11 2.81 5.99
N LEU A 63 -7.74 3.48 6.95
CA LEU A 63 -8.54 2.84 8.00
C LEU A 63 -9.73 2.05 7.44
N LEU A 64 -10.44 2.63 6.45
CA LEU A 64 -11.58 1.98 5.79
C LEU A 64 -11.12 0.78 4.96
N GLU A 65 -10.04 0.93 4.18
CA GLU A 65 -9.48 -0.12 3.33
C GLU A 65 -9.00 -1.32 4.14
N MET A 66 -8.44 -1.11 5.34
CA MET A 66 -8.11 -2.19 6.28
C MET A 66 -9.35 -3.00 6.72
N CYS A 67 -10.55 -2.39 6.67
CA CYS A 67 -11.80 -3.05 7.02
C CYS A 67 -12.54 -3.66 5.83
N PHE A 68 -12.22 -3.27 4.58
CA PHE A 68 -13.00 -3.69 3.40
C PHE A 68 -12.90 -5.18 3.10
N ALA A 69 -11.78 -5.81 3.40
CA ALA A 69 -11.53 -7.23 3.13
C ALA A 69 -12.40 -8.16 3.99
N ASN A 70 -12.88 -7.69 5.13
CA ASN A 70 -13.71 -8.46 6.04
C ASN A 70 -15.19 -8.16 5.81
N VAL A 71 -16.04 -9.11 6.17
CA VAL A 71 -17.52 -8.94 6.14
C VAL A 71 -18.08 -8.50 7.49
N GLU A 72 -17.30 -8.62 8.56
CA GLU A 72 -17.67 -8.30 9.94
C GLU A 72 -16.59 -7.40 10.57
N GLY A 73 -16.97 -6.73 11.64
CA GLY A 73 -16.08 -5.89 12.42
C GLY A 73 -15.81 -4.52 11.83
N GLY A 74 -15.23 -3.67 12.65
CA GLY A 74 -14.87 -2.29 12.34
C GLY A 74 -13.84 -1.74 13.33
N LEU A 75 -13.85 -0.42 13.52
CA LEU A 75 -12.84 0.26 14.34
C LEU A 75 -13.47 1.37 15.19
N ASP A 76 -13.09 1.43 16.46
CA ASP A 76 -13.20 2.62 17.29
C ASP A 76 -11.87 3.37 17.28
N VAL A 77 -11.89 4.60 16.76
CA VAL A 77 -10.72 5.44 16.56
C VAL A 77 -10.81 6.66 17.49
N ASN A 78 -9.79 6.87 18.32
CA ASN A 78 -9.67 8.05 19.18
C ASN A 78 -8.42 8.84 18.79
N LEU A 79 -8.62 10.07 18.34
CA LEU A 79 -7.58 10.95 17.83
C LEU A 79 -7.17 12.05 18.84
N ASP A 80 -7.63 12.01 20.09
CA ASP A 80 -7.35 13.05 21.09
C ASP A 80 -5.84 13.21 21.38
N LYS A 81 -5.06 12.14 21.17
CA LYS A 81 -3.61 12.17 21.32
C LYS A 81 -2.84 12.77 20.13
N ILE A 82 -3.52 12.99 19.01
CA ILE A 82 -2.95 13.69 17.86
C ILE A 82 -2.99 15.19 18.14
N SER A 83 -1.84 15.86 18.09
CA SER A 83 -1.70 17.27 18.44
C SER A 83 -2.35 18.25 17.46
N GLU A 84 -2.58 17.84 16.20
CA GLU A 84 -3.33 18.64 15.24
C GLU A 84 -4.81 18.73 15.67
N SER A 85 -5.38 19.92 15.65
CA SER A 85 -6.76 20.16 16.01
C SER A 85 -7.74 20.08 14.82
N ASP A 86 -7.25 20.29 13.61
CA ASP A 86 -8.06 20.23 12.39
C ASP A 86 -8.29 18.77 11.98
N ILE A 87 -9.49 18.29 12.24
CA ILE A 87 -9.88 16.89 11.91
C ILE A 87 -9.75 16.60 10.40
N VAL A 88 -9.97 17.58 9.54
CA VAL A 88 -9.83 17.39 8.08
C VAL A 88 -8.38 17.15 7.73
N LYS A 89 -7.45 17.87 8.31
CA LYS A 89 -6.02 17.62 8.12
C LYS A 89 -5.61 16.25 8.65
N ILE A 90 -6.09 15.86 9.84
CA ILE A 90 -5.77 14.55 10.41
C ILE A 90 -6.24 13.42 9.50
N LEU A 91 -7.47 13.50 9.00
CA LEU A 91 -8.09 12.42 8.24
C LEU A 91 -7.64 12.37 6.77
N PHE A 92 -7.41 13.50 6.13
CA PHE A 92 -7.23 13.59 4.68
C PHE A 92 -5.85 14.04 4.21
N ALA A 93 -4.92 14.40 5.13
CA ALA A 93 -3.56 14.67 4.71
C ALA A 93 -2.85 13.36 4.29
N GLU A 94 -2.15 13.43 3.17
CA GLU A 94 -1.42 12.31 2.58
C GLU A 94 0.06 12.34 2.98
N ASN A 95 0.32 12.73 4.23
CA ASN A 95 1.66 12.66 4.79
C ASN A 95 2.12 11.20 4.91
N PRO A 96 3.38 10.89 4.58
CA PRO A 96 3.90 9.54 4.72
C PRO A 96 3.70 8.99 6.13
N GLY A 97 3.05 7.86 6.22
CA GLY A 97 2.74 7.18 7.47
C GLY A 97 2.26 5.76 7.20
N ILE A 98 2.17 4.98 8.26
CA ILE A 98 1.66 3.62 8.20
C ILE A 98 0.71 3.36 9.36
N LEU A 99 -0.38 2.69 9.09
CA LEU A 99 -1.29 2.13 10.07
C LEU A 99 -0.97 0.66 10.26
N VAL A 100 -0.86 0.21 11.51
CA VAL A 100 -0.58 -1.18 11.80
C VAL A 100 -1.48 -1.70 12.91
N GLN A 101 -1.97 -2.92 12.72
CA GLN A 101 -2.59 -3.70 13.79
C GLN A 101 -1.52 -4.54 14.45
N VAL A 102 -1.36 -4.42 15.75
CA VAL A 102 -0.30 -5.11 16.50
C VAL A 102 -0.86 -6.21 17.39
N LYS A 103 -0.10 -7.29 17.51
CA LYS A 103 -0.44 -8.42 18.37
C LYS A 103 -0.14 -8.15 19.85
N ASP A 104 1.03 -7.58 20.10
CA ASP A 104 1.52 -7.23 21.44
C ASP A 104 1.89 -5.74 21.46
N LYS A 105 0.99 -4.95 22.05
CA LYS A 105 1.15 -3.52 22.17
C LYS A 105 2.46 -3.12 22.88
N LYS A 106 2.79 -3.78 24.02
CA LYS A 106 3.96 -3.40 24.82
C LYS A 106 5.27 -3.72 24.10
N ALA A 107 5.33 -4.88 23.44
CA ALA A 107 6.51 -5.25 22.66
C ALA A 107 6.71 -4.31 21.46
N PHE A 108 5.62 -3.89 20.81
CA PHE A 108 5.68 -2.93 19.70
C PHE A 108 6.10 -1.54 20.18
N GLU A 109 5.48 -1.02 21.26
CA GLU A 109 5.85 0.27 21.86
C GLU A 109 7.34 0.32 22.18
N LYS A 110 7.84 -0.70 22.87
CA LYS A 110 9.27 -0.82 23.21
C LYS A 110 10.17 -0.77 21.97
N LEU A 111 9.81 -1.51 20.93
CA LEU A 111 10.59 -1.53 19.69
C LEU A 111 10.64 -0.13 19.03
N MET A 112 9.50 0.57 18.96
CA MET A 112 9.45 1.92 18.39
C MET A 112 10.24 2.94 19.22
N GLU A 113 10.15 2.85 20.56
CA GLU A 113 10.91 3.70 21.48
C GLU A 113 12.43 3.47 21.34
N GLU A 114 12.88 2.21 21.29
CA GLU A 114 14.29 1.86 21.08
C GLU A 114 14.81 2.34 19.72
N ALA A 115 13.97 2.36 18.70
CA ALA A 115 14.29 2.87 17.37
C ALA A 115 14.18 4.42 17.27
N GLY A 116 13.71 5.09 18.30
CA GLY A 116 13.47 6.55 18.27
C GLY A 116 12.35 6.96 17.32
N VAL A 117 11.41 6.05 17.02
CA VAL A 117 10.32 6.28 16.07
C VAL A 117 9.04 6.64 16.79
N GLY A 118 8.45 7.77 16.41
CA GLY A 118 7.18 8.24 16.98
C GLY A 118 5.99 7.42 16.49
N PHE A 119 5.09 7.10 17.41
CA PHE A 119 3.87 6.39 17.13
C PHE A 119 2.71 6.93 17.99
N ALA A 120 1.47 6.61 17.58
CA ALA A 120 0.27 6.87 18.37
C ALA A 120 -0.65 5.65 18.32
N ILE A 121 -1.21 5.29 19.47
CA ILE A 121 -2.25 4.26 19.52
C ILE A 121 -3.57 4.98 19.38
N ILE A 122 -4.21 4.78 18.25
CA ILE A 122 -5.39 5.56 17.84
C ILE A 122 -6.66 4.71 17.71
N ALA A 123 -6.55 3.39 17.61
CA ALA A 123 -7.73 2.58 17.29
C ALA A 123 -7.77 1.25 18.03
N LYS A 124 -8.98 0.71 18.14
CA LYS A 124 -9.28 -0.66 18.60
C LYS A 124 -10.24 -1.31 17.60
N PRO A 125 -10.01 -2.57 17.19
CA PRO A 125 -11.01 -3.33 16.46
C PRO A 125 -12.27 -3.54 17.31
N THR A 126 -13.44 -3.53 16.65
CA THR A 126 -14.75 -3.79 17.25
C THR A 126 -15.52 -4.80 16.42
N ASP A 127 -16.60 -5.36 16.98
CA ASP A 127 -17.47 -6.29 16.27
C ASP A 127 -18.51 -5.57 15.41
N GLU A 128 -18.65 -4.25 15.58
CA GLU A 128 -19.62 -3.45 14.84
C GLU A 128 -19.07 -3.04 13.46
N ARG A 129 -19.95 -3.03 12.45
CA ARG A 129 -19.56 -2.79 11.04
C ARG A 129 -19.47 -1.30 10.70
N HIS A 130 -18.68 -0.54 11.45
CA HIS A 130 -18.40 0.88 11.20
C HIS A 130 -16.99 1.28 11.63
N VAL A 131 -16.53 2.40 11.12
CA VAL A 131 -15.39 3.14 11.68
C VAL A 131 -15.95 4.35 12.41
N LEU A 132 -15.82 4.35 13.72
CA LEU A 132 -16.21 5.46 14.58
C LEU A 132 -14.97 6.26 14.93
N VAL A 133 -14.89 7.50 14.48
CA VAL A 133 -13.77 8.41 14.77
C VAL A 133 -14.20 9.44 15.80
N SER A 134 -13.45 9.57 16.88
CA SER A 134 -13.66 10.59 17.91
C SER A 134 -12.47 11.54 18.01
N LYS A 135 -12.75 12.84 18.15
CA LYS A 135 -11.77 13.90 18.38
C LYS A 135 -12.42 15.02 19.19
N ASP A 136 -11.83 15.37 20.35
CA ASP A 136 -12.28 16.47 21.21
C ASP A 136 -13.79 16.41 21.55
N GLY A 137 -14.31 15.19 21.78
CA GLY A 137 -15.73 14.94 22.11
C GLY A 137 -16.68 14.93 20.90
N ILE A 138 -16.20 15.19 19.69
CA ILE A 138 -16.99 15.08 18.46
C ILE A 138 -16.80 13.69 17.87
N GLN A 139 -17.88 13.10 17.36
CA GLN A 139 -17.87 11.78 16.74
C GLN A 139 -18.26 11.85 15.27
N TYR A 140 -17.55 11.08 14.45
CA TYR A 140 -17.79 10.90 13.02
C TYR A 140 -17.99 9.43 12.75
N HIS A 141 -19.10 9.09 12.11
CA HIS A 141 -19.51 7.71 11.86
C HIS A 141 -19.42 7.36 10.37
N PHE A 142 -18.68 6.32 10.05
CA PHE A 142 -18.50 5.83 8.69
C PHE A 142 -18.96 4.37 8.59
N GLY A 143 -20.10 4.14 7.91
CA GLY A 143 -20.59 2.78 7.64
C GLY A 143 -19.69 2.11 6.60
N ILE A 144 -19.00 1.03 6.98
CA ILE A 144 -17.95 0.39 6.15
C ILE A 144 -18.50 -0.09 4.82
N ASP A 145 -19.65 -0.76 4.80
CA ASP A 145 -20.20 -1.32 3.57
C ASP A 145 -20.61 -0.24 2.57
N TYR A 146 -21.20 0.86 3.07
CA TYR A 146 -21.51 2.02 2.25
C TYR A 146 -20.24 2.68 1.69
N MET A 147 -19.23 2.88 2.54
CA MET A 147 -17.97 3.49 2.13
C MET A 147 -17.22 2.61 1.12
N ARG A 148 -17.30 1.28 1.25
CA ARG A 148 -16.73 0.32 0.29
C ARG A 148 -17.42 0.44 -1.07
N ASP A 149 -18.74 0.55 -1.11
CA ASP A 149 -19.48 0.73 -2.34
C ASP A 149 -19.11 2.06 -3.02
N VAL A 150 -18.99 3.16 -2.26
CA VAL A 150 -18.51 4.46 -2.77
C VAL A 150 -17.08 4.35 -3.32
N TRP A 151 -16.18 3.67 -2.60
CA TRP A 151 -14.80 3.43 -3.02
C TRP A 151 -14.72 2.66 -4.34
N TYR A 152 -15.55 1.66 -4.51
CA TYR A 152 -15.58 0.83 -5.72
C TYR A 152 -16.32 1.48 -6.89
N GLU A 153 -17.19 2.46 -6.64
CA GLU A 153 -18.11 3.03 -7.64
C GLU A 153 -17.38 3.61 -8.87
N SER A 154 -16.23 4.24 -8.68
CA SER A 154 -15.44 4.77 -9.81
C SER A 154 -14.97 3.68 -10.75
N SER A 155 -14.47 2.57 -10.21
CA SER A 155 -14.08 1.38 -10.98
C SER A 155 -15.28 0.76 -11.68
N TYR A 156 -16.42 0.67 -11.02
CA TYR A 156 -17.66 0.19 -11.61
C TYR A 156 -18.11 1.03 -12.83
N LYS A 157 -18.09 2.36 -12.70
CA LYS A 157 -18.46 3.28 -13.79
C LYS A 157 -17.55 3.13 -15.02
N LEU A 158 -16.26 2.90 -14.79
CA LEU A 158 -15.29 2.61 -15.86
C LEU A 158 -15.54 1.24 -16.48
N ASP A 159 -15.80 0.23 -15.64
CA ASP A 159 -16.08 -1.13 -16.08
C ASP A 159 -17.35 -1.23 -16.95
N VAL A 160 -18.39 -0.44 -16.62
CA VAL A 160 -19.60 -0.34 -17.46
C VAL A 160 -19.25 0.07 -18.90
N LYS A 161 -18.28 0.96 -19.08
CA LYS A 161 -17.83 1.38 -20.42
C LYS A 161 -17.00 0.33 -21.14
N GLN A 162 -16.31 -0.54 -20.40
CA GLN A 162 -15.43 -1.58 -20.96
C GLN A 162 -16.19 -2.87 -21.26
N SER A 163 -17.00 -3.34 -20.31
CA SER A 163 -17.62 -4.68 -20.38
C SER A 163 -19.15 -4.66 -20.43
N GLY A 164 -19.76 -3.48 -20.46
CA GLY A 164 -21.20 -3.30 -20.49
C GLY A 164 -21.86 -3.39 -19.10
N SER A 165 -23.06 -2.85 -18.99
CA SER A 165 -23.76 -2.68 -17.70
C SER A 165 -24.09 -3.99 -16.99
N VAL A 166 -24.38 -5.07 -17.71
CA VAL A 166 -24.74 -6.37 -17.13
C VAL A 166 -23.53 -7.01 -16.44
N CYS A 167 -22.40 -7.12 -17.15
CA CYS A 167 -21.19 -7.74 -16.60
C CYS A 167 -20.60 -6.91 -15.47
N ALA A 168 -20.53 -5.58 -15.64
CA ALA A 168 -20.06 -4.67 -14.62
C ALA A 168 -20.97 -4.68 -13.38
N GLY A 169 -22.29 -4.68 -13.57
CA GLY A 169 -23.27 -4.77 -12.49
C GLY A 169 -23.12 -6.05 -11.68
N ASN A 170 -22.99 -7.20 -12.35
CA ASN A 170 -22.76 -8.46 -11.67
C ASN A 170 -21.47 -8.46 -10.84
N ARG A 171 -20.38 -7.86 -11.33
CA ARG A 171 -19.14 -7.72 -10.55
C ARG A 171 -19.32 -6.81 -9.35
N PHE A 172 -19.96 -5.67 -9.53
CA PHE A 172 -20.23 -4.71 -8.45
C PHE A 172 -21.09 -5.32 -7.34
N GLU A 173 -22.11 -6.10 -7.67
CA GLU A 173 -22.95 -6.76 -6.67
C GLU A 173 -22.25 -7.92 -5.95
N ASN A 174 -21.36 -8.63 -6.66
CA ASN A 174 -20.74 -9.83 -6.13
C ASN A 174 -19.38 -9.63 -5.43
N TYR A 175 -18.65 -8.52 -5.67
CA TYR A 175 -17.30 -8.36 -5.12
C TYR A 175 -17.27 -8.42 -3.58
N LYS A 176 -18.29 -7.90 -2.92
CA LYS A 176 -18.43 -7.88 -1.46
C LYS A 176 -18.76 -9.24 -0.84
N MET A 177 -19.21 -10.19 -1.67
CA MET A 177 -19.56 -11.54 -1.25
C MET A 177 -18.45 -12.57 -1.50
N GLN A 178 -17.30 -12.13 -1.96
CA GLN A 178 -16.16 -12.98 -2.31
C GLN A 178 -14.93 -12.63 -1.47
N PRO A 179 -14.95 -12.91 -0.15
CA PRO A 179 -13.77 -12.73 0.68
C PRO A 179 -12.65 -13.61 0.12
N VAL A 180 -11.48 -13.02 -0.05
CA VAL A 180 -10.29 -13.75 -0.51
C VAL A 180 -9.90 -14.76 0.55
N GLN A 181 -10.17 -16.05 0.29
CA GLN A 181 -9.78 -17.14 1.17
C GLN A 181 -8.76 -18.02 0.46
N TYR A 182 -7.55 -18.04 0.98
CA TYR A 182 -6.50 -18.92 0.49
C TYR A 182 -6.40 -20.18 1.35
N LYS A 183 -6.55 -21.33 0.71
CA LYS A 183 -6.23 -22.63 1.33
C LYS A 183 -4.94 -23.13 0.69
N PHE A 184 -3.86 -22.91 1.36
CA PHE A 184 -2.59 -23.50 0.94
C PHE A 184 -2.60 -25.02 1.21
N HIS A 185 -1.91 -25.76 0.34
CA HIS A 185 -1.64 -27.16 0.63
C HIS A 185 -0.88 -27.28 1.96
N LYS A 186 -1.12 -28.34 2.73
CA LYS A 186 -0.51 -28.54 4.06
C LYS A 186 1.03 -28.47 4.05
N ASP A 187 1.64 -28.83 2.93
CA ASP A 187 3.10 -28.84 2.75
C ASP A 187 3.62 -27.52 2.13
N PHE A 188 2.75 -26.50 1.94
CA PHE A 188 3.16 -25.20 1.42
C PHE A 188 3.96 -24.43 2.47
N THR A 189 5.22 -24.20 2.19
CA THR A 189 6.16 -23.52 3.11
C THR A 189 6.34 -22.03 2.80
N GLY A 190 5.89 -21.57 1.63
CA GLY A 190 6.18 -20.23 1.10
C GLY A 190 7.63 -20.02 0.67
N LYS A 191 8.47 -21.05 0.73
CA LYS A 191 9.90 -20.97 0.38
C LYS A 191 10.14 -21.44 -1.04
N LEU A 192 10.94 -20.69 -1.81
CA LEU A 192 11.32 -21.05 -3.18
C LEU A 192 11.98 -22.43 -3.26
N SER A 193 12.80 -22.77 -2.27
CA SER A 193 13.50 -24.07 -2.20
C SER A 193 12.57 -25.29 -2.18
N SER A 194 11.33 -25.14 -1.69
CA SER A 194 10.34 -26.23 -1.70
C SER A 194 9.88 -26.59 -3.12
N TYR A 195 10.14 -25.72 -4.10
CA TYR A 195 9.78 -25.91 -5.50
C TYR A 195 11.03 -26.09 -6.39
N GLY A 196 12.19 -26.37 -5.79
CA GLY A 196 13.45 -26.48 -6.53
C GLY A 196 13.96 -25.16 -7.09
N LEU A 197 13.42 -24.03 -6.61
CA LEU A 197 13.85 -22.70 -7.00
C LEU A 197 14.83 -22.13 -5.97
N SER A 198 15.74 -21.28 -6.42
CA SER A 198 16.71 -20.59 -5.56
C SER A 198 16.63 -19.08 -5.80
N ALA A 199 16.86 -18.29 -4.75
CA ALA A 199 17.10 -16.87 -4.85
C ALA A 199 18.55 -16.55 -5.26
N GLU A 200 19.43 -17.56 -5.35
CA GLU A 200 20.80 -17.41 -5.81
C GLU A 200 20.86 -17.50 -7.34
N ARG A 201 21.70 -16.65 -7.93
CA ARG A 201 21.96 -16.67 -9.38
C ARG A 201 22.53 -18.02 -9.78
N ARG A 202 22.00 -18.62 -10.82
CA ARG A 202 22.64 -19.78 -11.50
C ARG A 202 23.97 -19.37 -12.13
N ALA A 203 24.83 -20.33 -12.41
CA ALA A 203 26.05 -20.06 -13.13
C ALA A 203 25.74 -19.32 -14.44
N PRO A 204 26.54 -18.29 -14.82
CA PRO A 204 26.36 -17.59 -16.07
C PRO A 204 26.35 -18.55 -17.26
N ASN A 205 25.35 -18.42 -18.11
CA ASN A 205 25.21 -19.29 -19.30
C ASN A 205 25.79 -18.69 -20.57
N GLY A 206 26.35 -17.48 -20.48
CA GLY A 206 26.95 -16.75 -21.61
C GLY A 206 25.93 -16.12 -22.56
N ILE A 207 24.64 -16.22 -22.27
CA ILE A 207 23.58 -15.65 -23.10
C ILE A 207 23.25 -14.26 -22.58
N LYS A 208 23.22 -13.27 -23.45
CA LYS A 208 22.79 -11.91 -23.15
C LYS A 208 21.34 -11.73 -23.58
N ALA A 209 20.49 -11.31 -22.63
CA ALA A 209 19.08 -11.04 -22.86
C ALA A 209 18.78 -9.55 -22.69
N ALA A 210 17.95 -8.97 -23.57
CA ALA A 210 17.47 -7.60 -23.42
C ALA A 210 16.05 -7.57 -22.87
N VAL A 211 15.81 -6.71 -21.87
CA VAL A 211 14.47 -6.35 -21.42
C VAL A 211 14.16 -4.99 -22.03
N ILE A 212 13.28 -5.00 -23.03
CA ILE A 212 12.86 -3.78 -23.74
C ILE A 212 11.68 -3.17 -22.99
N ARG A 213 11.79 -1.91 -22.65
CA ARG A 213 10.74 -1.19 -21.95
C ARG A 213 10.39 0.14 -22.62
N GLU A 214 9.17 0.58 -22.37
CA GLU A 214 8.61 1.87 -22.78
C GLU A 214 8.02 2.56 -21.56
N LYS A 215 7.64 3.84 -21.68
CA LYS A 215 6.91 4.56 -20.64
C LYS A 215 5.61 3.82 -20.30
N GLY A 216 5.46 3.45 -19.04
CA GLY A 216 4.30 2.70 -18.55
C GLY A 216 4.44 1.19 -18.61
N THR A 217 5.56 0.64 -19.08
CA THR A 217 5.88 -0.80 -18.93
C THR A 217 5.95 -1.14 -17.43
N GLN A 218 5.41 -2.29 -17.08
CA GLN A 218 5.46 -2.84 -15.73
C GLN A 218 6.20 -4.18 -15.74
N CYS A 219 6.69 -4.57 -14.57
CA CYS A 219 7.42 -5.84 -14.36
C CYS A 219 8.75 -5.96 -15.14
N GLU A 220 9.31 -4.86 -15.65
CA GLU A 220 10.62 -4.88 -16.31
C GLU A 220 11.75 -5.29 -15.36
N ARG A 221 11.69 -4.84 -14.10
CA ARG A 221 12.68 -5.17 -13.07
C ARG A 221 12.59 -6.63 -12.64
N GLU A 222 11.38 -7.11 -12.43
CA GLU A 222 11.11 -8.50 -12.06
C GLU A 222 11.53 -9.45 -13.19
N THR A 223 11.26 -9.08 -14.43
CA THR A 223 11.70 -9.84 -15.61
C THR A 223 13.23 -9.86 -15.70
N ALA A 224 13.88 -8.71 -15.56
CA ALA A 224 15.33 -8.62 -15.56
C ALA A 224 15.95 -9.46 -14.43
N TYR A 225 15.37 -9.41 -13.24
CA TYR A 225 15.85 -10.18 -12.10
C TYR A 225 15.64 -11.68 -12.28
N ALA A 226 14.51 -12.11 -12.83
CA ALA A 226 14.24 -13.51 -13.12
C ALA A 226 15.24 -14.07 -14.14
N LEU A 227 15.53 -13.33 -15.20
CA LEU A 227 16.56 -13.67 -16.19
C LEU A 227 17.95 -13.74 -15.55
N TYR A 228 18.31 -12.76 -14.72
CA TYR A 228 19.57 -12.75 -13.99
C TYR A 228 19.72 -14.00 -13.09
N LEU A 229 18.68 -14.36 -12.33
CA LEU A 229 18.68 -15.57 -11.51
C LEU A 229 18.83 -16.84 -12.35
N ALA A 230 18.27 -16.85 -13.56
CA ALA A 230 18.40 -17.97 -14.49
C ALA A 230 19.80 -18.08 -15.15
N GLY A 231 20.69 -17.12 -14.88
CA GLY A 231 22.08 -17.12 -15.35
C GLY A 231 22.35 -16.30 -16.61
N PHE A 232 21.36 -15.53 -17.08
CA PHE A 232 21.54 -14.62 -18.20
C PHE A 232 22.30 -13.35 -17.79
N ASP A 233 23.01 -12.74 -18.73
CA ASP A 233 23.47 -11.37 -18.61
C ASP A 233 22.39 -10.46 -19.17
N VAL A 234 21.85 -9.54 -18.35
CA VAL A 234 20.65 -8.80 -18.69
C VAL A 234 20.96 -7.35 -19.02
N LYS A 235 20.45 -6.89 -20.16
CA LYS A 235 20.53 -5.51 -20.64
C LYS A 235 19.16 -4.86 -20.54
N ASP A 236 19.05 -3.73 -19.84
CA ASP A 236 17.85 -2.88 -19.80
C ASP A 236 17.90 -1.91 -20.98
N VAL A 237 16.87 -1.90 -21.83
CA VAL A 237 16.84 -1.14 -23.07
C VAL A 237 15.53 -0.37 -23.17
N HIS A 238 15.61 0.95 -23.19
CA HIS A 238 14.44 1.79 -23.41
C HIS A 238 14.17 1.99 -24.91
N MET A 239 12.91 1.97 -25.32
CA MET A 239 12.53 2.16 -26.72
C MET A 239 13.08 3.45 -27.35
N THR A 240 13.17 4.54 -26.57
CA THR A 240 13.76 5.80 -27.05
C THR A 240 15.25 5.66 -27.39
N ASP A 241 15.96 4.76 -26.71
CA ASP A 241 17.38 4.53 -26.97
C ASP A 241 17.59 3.74 -28.26
N LEU A 242 16.70 2.76 -28.53
CA LEU A 242 16.66 2.07 -29.82
C LEU A 242 16.29 3.04 -30.95
N ALA A 243 15.25 3.83 -30.77
CA ALA A 243 14.78 4.79 -31.79
C ALA A 243 15.82 5.86 -32.13
N SER A 244 16.62 6.28 -31.15
CA SER A 244 17.68 7.28 -31.34
C SER A 244 19.03 6.69 -31.83
N GLY A 245 19.13 5.37 -31.86
CA GLY A 245 20.37 4.67 -32.19
C GLY A 245 21.44 4.72 -31.09
N ARG A 246 21.09 5.15 -29.87
CA ARG A 246 22.02 5.10 -28.73
C ARG A 246 22.27 3.68 -28.24
N GLU A 247 21.30 2.82 -28.44
CA GLU A 247 21.36 1.39 -28.13
C GLU A 247 20.98 0.56 -29.33
N THR A 248 21.56 -0.64 -29.42
CA THR A 248 21.24 -1.66 -30.43
C THR A 248 20.99 -3.00 -29.73
N LEU A 249 20.42 -3.96 -30.45
CA LEU A 249 20.25 -5.33 -29.99
C LEU A 249 21.22 -6.32 -30.61
N GLU A 250 22.24 -5.83 -31.35
CA GLU A 250 23.20 -6.66 -32.06
C GLU A 250 24.07 -7.54 -31.14
N ASP A 251 24.20 -7.11 -29.86
CA ASP A 251 24.93 -7.84 -28.82
C ASP A 251 24.05 -8.76 -27.98
N VAL A 252 22.77 -8.93 -28.34
CA VAL A 252 21.81 -9.80 -27.65
C VAL A 252 21.64 -11.10 -28.42
N ASN A 253 21.60 -12.24 -27.71
CA ASN A 253 21.49 -13.58 -28.32
C ASN A 253 20.03 -13.93 -28.69
#